data_b9bdc13032807e89c3332c48704615df
#
_entry.id   b9bdc13032807e89c3332c48704615df
#
_cell.length_a   1.000
_cell.length_b   1.000
_cell.length_c   1.000
_cell.angle_alpha   90.00
_cell.angle_beta   90.00
_cell.angle_gamma   90.00
#
_symmetry.space_group_name_H-M   'P 1'
#
loop_
_entity.id
_entity.type
_entity.pdbx_description
1 polymer ?
#
loop_
_entity_poly.entity_id
_entity_poly.type
_entity_poly.pdbx_seq_one_letter_code
_entity_poly.pdbx_strand_id
1 'polypeptide(L)'
;KARLVGRGDIGTHPDGSKVIETEDMWAPVASLASVRLVMALSLLLDKPVQSLDVTSAYLQAKLRTEEEYYVVLPPEVVALMDEDALKAHHSVDKPIYRLRKALYGLQRSAFDWITTMIEHLQTKGWRSTAFDPALLVREVDGEREMLCLYVDDVLLLAPEHRLKACWEEVLSEFQATDPEVCTEYIGVRFP
;
A
#
# COMPACT_ATOMS: atom_id res chain seq x y z
N LYS A 1 16.25 0.93 -10.97
CA LYS A 1 15.60 1.17 -9.68
C LYS A 1 16.00 0.04 -8.74
N ALA A 2 16.68 0.32 -7.60
CA ALA A 2 17.03 -0.69 -6.59
C ALA A 2 16.02 -0.61 -5.44
N ARG A 3 15.69 -1.77 -4.85
CA ARG A 3 14.83 -1.86 -3.67
C ARG A 3 15.56 -2.61 -2.56
N LEU A 4 15.52 -2.09 -1.34
CA LEU A 4 15.90 -2.86 -0.16
C LEU A 4 14.75 -3.83 0.16
N VAL A 5 15.09 -5.13 0.28
CA VAL A 5 14.12 -6.19 0.55
C VAL A 5 14.54 -6.92 1.82
N GLY A 6 13.64 -7.01 2.78
CA GLY A 6 13.84 -7.82 3.98
C GLY A 6 13.75 -9.33 3.67
N ARG A 7 14.55 -10.15 4.36
CA ARG A 7 14.49 -11.60 4.28
C ARG A 7 13.51 -12.13 5.35
N GLY A 8 12.21 -11.78 5.20
CA GLY A 8 11.16 -12.22 6.12
C GLY A 8 10.97 -13.76 6.20
N ASP A 9 11.50 -14.47 5.21
CA ASP A 9 11.52 -15.95 5.17
C ASP A 9 12.52 -16.59 6.14
N ILE A 10 13.49 -15.81 6.64
CA ILE A 10 14.57 -16.29 7.55
C ILE A 10 14.64 -15.50 8.86
N GLY A 11 13.56 -14.81 9.24
CA GLY A 11 13.49 -14.14 10.54
C GLY A 11 13.72 -15.11 11.69
N THR A 12 14.54 -14.70 12.68
CA THR A 12 14.75 -15.48 13.90
C THR A 12 14.54 -14.61 15.13
N HIS A 13 14.01 -15.21 16.19
CA HIS A 13 13.99 -14.63 17.52
C HIS A 13 15.40 -14.60 18.13
N PRO A 14 15.64 -13.81 19.20
CA PRO A 14 16.94 -13.77 19.86
C PRO A 14 17.44 -15.13 20.36
N ASP A 15 16.54 -16.08 20.64
CA ASP A 15 16.86 -17.45 21.04
C ASP A 15 17.21 -18.39 19.87
N GLY A 16 17.18 -17.86 18.62
CA GLY A 16 17.48 -18.62 17.41
C GLY A 16 16.29 -19.39 16.83
N SER A 17 15.12 -19.39 17.47
CA SER A 17 13.90 -19.97 16.90
C SER A 17 13.43 -19.14 15.69
N LYS A 18 12.78 -19.80 14.72
CA LYS A 18 12.22 -19.09 13.56
C LYS A 18 11.03 -18.24 13.98
N VAL A 19 10.98 -17.01 13.48
CA VAL A 19 9.76 -16.21 13.51
C VAL A 19 8.73 -16.90 12.61
N ILE A 20 7.66 -17.41 13.20
CA ILE A 20 6.50 -17.93 12.50
C ILE A 20 5.37 -16.95 12.81
N GLU A 21 5.01 -16.13 11.83
CA GLU A 21 3.85 -15.27 12.00
C GLU A 21 2.59 -16.14 11.99
N THR A 22 1.90 -16.19 13.15
CA THR A 22 0.72 -17.04 13.39
C THR A 22 -0.59 -16.31 13.15
N GLU A 23 -0.54 -15.00 12.95
CA GLU A 23 -1.73 -14.20 12.66
C GLU A 23 -2.12 -14.32 11.19
N ASP A 24 -3.42 -14.32 10.93
CA ASP A 24 -3.95 -14.23 9.55
C ASP A 24 -3.69 -12.84 9.00
N MET A 25 -2.58 -12.71 8.28
CA MET A 25 -2.14 -11.48 7.64
C MET A 25 -2.58 -11.42 6.18
N TRP A 26 -3.79 -11.88 5.92
CA TRP A 26 -4.36 -11.77 4.60
C TRP A 26 -4.52 -10.30 4.19
N ALA A 27 -3.87 -9.92 3.09
CA ALA A 27 -3.95 -8.58 2.51
C ALA A 27 -4.92 -8.61 1.32
N PRO A 28 -6.12 -8.05 1.43
CA PRO A 28 -7.03 -8.00 0.31
C PRO A 28 -6.45 -7.15 -0.83
N VAL A 29 -6.60 -7.65 -2.04
CA VAL A 29 -6.38 -6.88 -3.28
C VAL A 29 -7.65 -6.98 -4.12
N ALA A 30 -7.96 -5.93 -4.86
CA ALA A 30 -9.17 -5.91 -5.68
C ALA A 30 -9.20 -7.10 -6.65
N SER A 31 -10.29 -7.82 -6.65
CA SER A 31 -10.49 -8.96 -7.53
C SER A 31 -10.66 -8.49 -8.98
N LEU A 32 -10.33 -9.36 -9.93
CA LEU A 32 -10.58 -9.09 -11.35
C LEU A 32 -12.07 -8.85 -11.64
N ALA A 33 -12.97 -9.45 -10.85
CA ALA A 33 -14.40 -9.21 -10.94
C ALA A 33 -14.77 -7.78 -10.54
N SER A 34 -14.17 -7.25 -9.47
CA SER A 34 -14.34 -5.87 -9.02
C SER A 34 -13.84 -4.87 -10.06
N VAL A 35 -12.68 -5.10 -10.64
CA VAL A 35 -12.13 -4.25 -11.70
C VAL A 35 -13.07 -4.23 -12.93
N ARG A 36 -13.52 -5.40 -13.38
CA ARG A 36 -14.46 -5.50 -14.50
C ARG A 36 -15.81 -4.82 -14.20
N LEU A 37 -16.28 -4.91 -12.96
CA LEU A 37 -17.48 -4.21 -12.52
C LEU A 37 -17.32 -2.69 -12.63
N VAL A 38 -16.20 -2.15 -12.16
CA VAL A 38 -15.90 -0.70 -12.26
C VAL A 38 -15.83 -0.26 -13.73
N MET A 39 -15.20 -1.05 -14.60
CA MET A 39 -15.15 -0.78 -16.05
C MET A 39 -16.56 -0.78 -16.67
N ALA A 40 -17.37 -1.78 -16.38
CA ALA A 40 -18.74 -1.86 -16.90
C ALA A 40 -19.59 -0.67 -16.43
N LEU A 41 -19.46 -0.29 -15.17
CA LEU A 41 -20.18 0.85 -14.60
C LEU A 41 -19.68 2.19 -15.18
N SER A 42 -18.40 2.33 -15.48
CA SER A 42 -17.88 3.50 -16.19
C SER A 42 -18.59 3.74 -17.50
N LEU A 43 -18.71 2.69 -18.32
CA LEU A 43 -19.39 2.76 -19.61
C LEU A 43 -20.92 2.99 -19.47
N LEU A 44 -21.56 2.31 -18.52
CA LEU A 44 -23.01 2.41 -18.30
C LEU A 44 -23.44 3.76 -17.75
N LEU A 45 -22.60 4.39 -16.93
CA LEU A 45 -22.90 5.63 -16.23
C LEU A 45 -22.21 6.85 -16.89
N ASP A 46 -21.47 6.63 -17.97
CA ASP A 46 -20.67 7.65 -18.66
C ASP A 46 -19.79 8.43 -17.66
N LYS A 47 -19.10 7.69 -16.79
CA LYS A 47 -18.20 8.26 -15.77
C LYS A 47 -16.74 7.93 -16.09
N PRO A 48 -15.84 8.91 -15.94
CA PRO A 48 -14.42 8.67 -16.17
C PRO A 48 -13.82 7.75 -15.12
N VAL A 49 -12.77 7.04 -15.54
CA VAL A 49 -11.94 6.22 -14.68
C VAL A 49 -10.51 6.74 -14.72
N GLN A 50 -9.93 6.95 -13.56
CA GLN A 50 -8.53 7.35 -13.41
C GLN A 50 -7.78 6.36 -12.52
N SER A 51 -6.48 6.33 -12.66
CA SER A 51 -5.59 5.54 -11.81
C SER A 51 -4.37 6.33 -11.36
N LEU A 52 -3.76 5.89 -10.26
CA LEU A 52 -2.45 6.34 -9.79
C LEU A 52 -1.67 5.18 -9.19
N ASP A 53 -0.35 5.33 -9.11
CA ASP A 53 0.58 4.40 -8.44
C ASP A 53 1.09 5.04 -7.14
N VAL A 54 0.95 4.32 -6.03
CA VAL A 54 1.44 4.78 -4.73
C VAL A 54 2.93 4.50 -4.61
N THR A 55 3.71 5.56 -4.46
CA THR A 55 5.16 5.49 -4.42
C THR A 55 5.65 4.74 -3.18
N SER A 56 6.33 3.60 -3.39
CA SER A 56 6.91 2.82 -2.27
C SER A 56 5.90 2.50 -1.17
N ALA A 57 4.74 1.99 -1.55
CA ALA A 57 3.54 1.79 -0.73
C ALA A 57 3.83 1.22 0.68
N TYR A 58 4.56 0.11 0.79
CA TYR A 58 4.87 -0.51 2.08
C TYR A 58 5.64 0.43 3.02
N LEU A 59 6.55 1.25 2.50
CA LEU A 59 7.33 2.19 3.31
C LEU A 59 6.49 3.35 3.86
N GLN A 60 5.24 3.49 3.43
CA GLN A 60 4.33 4.49 3.94
C GLN A 60 3.48 3.98 5.11
N ALA A 61 3.36 2.67 5.30
CA ALA A 61 2.65 2.06 6.41
C ALA A 61 3.55 1.85 7.65
N LYS A 62 2.99 2.07 8.84
CA LYS A 62 3.62 1.66 10.10
C LYS A 62 3.43 0.17 10.30
N LEU A 63 4.40 -0.49 10.93
CA LEU A 63 4.23 -1.86 11.41
C LEU A 63 3.12 -1.89 12.47
N ARG A 64 2.13 -2.74 12.26
CA ARG A 64 0.93 -2.89 13.12
C ARG A 64 1.09 -4.09 14.05
N THR A 65 2.15 -4.06 14.85
CA THR A 65 2.48 -5.11 15.79
C THR A 65 3.14 -4.55 17.03
N GLU A 66 3.00 -5.23 18.15
CA GLU A 66 3.74 -4.97 19.39
C GLU A 66 5.16 -5.54 19.32
N GLU A 67 5.40 -6.50 18.43
CA GLU A 67 6.72 -7.09 18.23
C GLU A 67 7.67 -6.11 17.53
N GLU A 68 8.92 -6.12 17.96
CA GLU A 68 9.96 -5.28 17.38
C GLU A 68 10.72 -6.05 16.31
N TYR A 69 10.72 -5.50 15.09
CA TYR A 69 11.47 -6.04 13.96
C TYR A 69 12.79 -5.31 13.83
N TYR A 70 13.86 -6.07 13.70
CA TYR A 70 15.22 -5.56 13.51
C TYR A 70 15.82 -6.10 12.21
N VAL A 71 16.65 -5.29 11.57
CA VAL A 71 17.36 -5.66 10.34
C VAL A 71 18.84 -5.33 10.47
N VAL A 72 19.66 -6.15 9.84
CA VAL A 72 21.05 -5.84 9.53
C VAL A 72 21.07 -5.21 8.13
N LEU A 73 21.70 -4.05 7.99
CA LEU A 73 21.78 -3.38 6.69
C LEU A 73 22.94 -3.96 5.86
N PRO A 74 22.70 -4.20 4.56
CA PRO A 74 23.77 -4.62 3.67
C PRO A 74 24.78 -3.48 3.44
N PRO A 75 26.06 -3.79 3.11
CA PRO A 75 27.11 -2.79 2.93
C PRO A 75 26.75 -1.69 1.93
N GLU A 76 25.99 -2.02 0.89
CA GLU A 76 25.55 -1.08 -0.14
C GLU A 76 24.61 0.01 0.41
N VAL A 77 23.80 -0.33 1.42
CA VAL A 77 22.91 0.63 2.11
C VAL A 77 23.69 1.43 3.13
N VAL A 78 24.62 0.79 3.85
CA VAL A 78 25.52 1.48 4.80
C VAL A 78 26.33 2.55 4.08
N ALA A 79 26.82 2.29 2.87
CA ALA A 79 27.58 3.24 2.06
C ALA A 79 26.77 4.49 1.64
N LEU A 80 25.45 4.49 1.78
CA LEU A 80 24.57 5.64 1.49
C LEU A 80 24.27 6.49 2.73
N MET A 81 24.78 6.11 3.90
CA MET A 81 24.60 6.87 5.14
C MET A 81 25.39 8.17 5.10
N ASP A 82 24.86 9.19 5.77
CA ASP A 82 25.62 10.41 6.07
C ASP A 82 26.75 10.13 7.06
N GLU A 83 27.65 11.11 7.24
CA GLU A 83 28.83 10.94 8.07
C GLU A 83 28.50 10.60 9.53
N ASP A 84 27.44 11.18 10.10
CA ASP A 84 27.09 10.97 11.49
C ASP A 84 26.45 9.60 11.69
N ALA A 85 25.57 9.17 10.80
CA ALA A 85 24.99 7.83 10.79
C ALA A 85 26.08 6.76 10.57
N LEU A 86 27.06 7.02 9.69
CA LEU A 86 28.16 6.10 9.43
C LEU A 86 29.09 5.97 10.64
N LYS A 87 29.40 7.07 11.34
CA LYS A 87 30.16 7.03 12.59
C LYS A 87 29.42 6.22 13.66
N ALA A 88 28.12 6.45 13.81
CA ALA A 88 27.30 5.69 14.75
C ALA A 88 27.25 4.19 14.38
N HIS A 89 27.11 3.85 13.10
CA HIS A 89 27.17 2.48 12.61
C HIS A 89 28.47 1.78 12.99
N HIS A 90 29.63 2.41 12.76
CA HIS A 90 30.94 1.85 13.03
C HIS A 90 31.32 1.83 14.53
N SER A 91 30.57 2.54 15.39
CA SER A 91 30.80 2.54 16.84
C SER A 91 30.27 1.28 17.54
N VAL A 92 29.48 0.45 16.83
CA VAL A 92 28.83 -0.74 17.38
C VAL A 92 29.34 -2.00 16.67
N ASP A 93 29.70 -3.01 17.43
CA ASP A 93 29.94 -4.35 16.86
C ASP A 93 28.59 -4.99 16.49
N LYS A 94 28.42 -5.35 15.21
CA LYS A 94 27.18 -5.91 14.65
C LYS A 94 25.95 -4.99 14.82
N PRO A 95 25.91 -3.82 14.20
CA PRO A 95 24.82 -2.88 14.29
C PRO A 95 23.53 -3.46 13.71
N ILE A 96 22.44 -3.35 14.47
CA ILE A 96 21.09 -3.73 14.06
C ILE A 96 20.18 -2.51 14.11
N TYR A 97 19.17 -2.46 13.24
CA TYR A 97 18.27 -1.31 13.11
C TYR A 97 16.83 -1.74 13.30
N ARG A 98 16.13 -1.06 14.19
CA ARG A 98 14.71 -1.29 14.40
C ARG A 98 13.91 -0.76 13.23
N LEU A 99 13.05 -1.61 12.65
CA LEU A 99 12.08 -1.18 11.65
C LEU A 99 10.92 -0.44 12.32
N ARG A 100 10.54 0.69 11.77
CA ARG A 100 9.39 1.49 12.20
C ARG A 100 8.24 1.41 11.22
N LYS A 101 8.53 1.03 9.98
CA LYS A 101 7.58 0.93 8.88
C LYS A 101 7.71 -0.42 8.21
N ALA A 102 6.66 -0.81 7.50
CA ALA A 102 6.67 -2.01 6.69
C ALA A 102 7.80 -1.93 5.63
N LEU A 103 8.38 -3.08 5.30
CA LEU A 103 9.48 -3.21 4.35
C LEU A 103 9.15 -4.32 3.36
N TYR A 104 9.51 -4.14 2.11
CA TYR A 104 9.39 -5.21 1.10
C TYR A 104 10.07 -6.49 1.58
N GLY A 105 9.40 -7.63 1.40
CA GLY A 105 9.89 -8.95 1.80
C GLY A 105 9.49 -9.41 3.20
N LEU A 106 8.93 -8.56 4.05
CA LEU A 106 8.29 -9.01 5.30
C LEU A 106 6.90 -9.58 4.97
N GLN A 107 6.52 -10.67 5.64
CA GLN A 107 5.24 -11.35 5.42
C GLN A 107 4.05 -10.41 5.69
N ARG A 108 4.13 -9.60 6.75
CA ARG A 108 3.07 -8.67 7.16
C ARG A 108 2.95 -7.38 6.36
N SER A 109 3.94 -7.01 5.53
CA SER A 109 3.99 -5.68 4.90
C SER A 109 2.79 -5.36 4.02
N ALA A 110 2.26 -6.35 3.30
CA ALA A 110 1.07 -6.17 2.48
C ALA A 110 -0.18 -5.93 3.34
N PHE A 111 -0.32 -6.67 4.45
CA PHE A 111 -1.41 -6.49 5.41
C PHE A 111 -1.35 -5.10 6.07
N ASP A 112 -0.18 -4.71 6.60
CA ASP A 112 0.00 -3.42 7.25
C ASP A 112 -0.31 -2.26 6.29
N TRP A 113 0.11 -2.37 5.04
CA TRP A 113 -0.12 -1.38 4.01
C TRP A 113 -1.60 -1.23 3.65
N ILE A 114 -2.24 -2.33 3.24
CA ILE A 114 -3.63 -2.27 2.77
C ILE A 114 -4.59 -1.85 3.89
N THR A 115 -4.32 -2.32 5.11
CA THR A 115 -5.11 -1.92 6.28
C THR A 115 -4.97 -0.43 6.56
N THR A 116 -3.74 0.12 6.49
CA THR A 116 -3.49 1.56 6.65
C THR A 116 -4.25 2.38 5.61
N MET A 117 -4.23 1.96 4.32
CA MET A 117 -4.95 2.62 3.24
C MET A 117 -6.46 2.57 3.46
N ILE A 118 -7.02 1.39 3.75
CA ILE A 118 -8.47 1.22 3.96
C ILE A 118 -8.94 2.04 5.15
N GLU A 119 -8.24 2.00 6.28
CA GLU A 119 -8.62 2.78 7.48
C GLU A 119 -8.58 4.29 7.21
N HIS A 120 -7.55 4.78 6.52
CA HIS A 120 -7.50 6.18 6.12
C HIS A 120 -8.73 6.56 5.27
N LEU A 121 -9.03 5.79 4.24
CA LEU A 121 -10.18 6.05 3.36
C LEU A 121 -11.52 5.95 4.11
N GLN A 122 -11.63 5.05 5.08
CA GLN A 122 -12.82 4.95 5.95
C GLN A 122 -13.06 6.23 6.75
N THR A 123 -12.01 6.93 7.19
CA THR A 123 -12.16 8.25 7.83
C THR A 123 -12.75 9.31 6.90
N LYS A 124 -12.66 9.10 5.58
CA LYS A 124 -13.22 9.98 4.53
C LYS A 124 -14.60 9.52 4.05
N GLY A 125 -15.20 8.53 4.72
CA GLY A 125 -16.54 8.02 4.41
C GLY A 125 -16.60 6.89 3.39
N TRP A 126 -15.47 6.40 2.91
CA TRP A 126 -15.41 5.21 2.06
C TRP A 126 -15.74 3.95 2.88
N ARG A 127 -16.32 2.95 2.25
CA ARG A 127 -16.70 1.68 2.88
C ARG A 127 -16.30 0.51 1.99
N SER A 128 -15.62 -0.47 2.56
CA SER A 128 -15.34 -1.74 1.89
C SER A 128 -16.63 -2.48 1.56
N THR A 129 -16.69 -3.12 0.41
CA THR A 129 -17.83 -3.97 0.06
C THR A 129 -17.74 -5.33 0.75
N ALA A 130 -18.88 -5.98 0.97
CA ALA A 130 -18.90 -7.29 1.63
C ALA A 130 -18.31 -8.42 0.79
N PHE A 131 -18.30 -8.29 -0.54
CA PHE A 131 -17.76 -9.33 -1.43
C PHE A 131 -16.30 -9.11 -1.82
N ASP A 132 -15.78 -7.90 -1.68
CA ASP A 132 -14.39 -7.55 -1.95
C ASP A 132 -13.96 -6.39 -1.04
N PRO A 133 -13.21 -6.66 0.03
CA PRO A 133 -12.77 -5.62 0.95
C PRO A 133 -11.88 -4.54 0.33
N ALA A 134 -11.21 -4.83 -0.80
CA ALA A 134 -10.37 -3.90 -1.53
C ALA A 134 -11.14 -3.10 -2.61
N LEU A 135 -12.44 -3.35 -2.76
CA LEU A 135 -13.35 -2.48 -3.48
C LEU A 135 -14.10 -1.61 -2.46
N LEU A 136 -13.77 -0.32 -2.42
CA LEU A 136 -14.44 0.64 -1.57
C LEU A 136 -15.45 1.44 -2.36
N VAL A 137 -16.55 1.76 -1.70
CA VAL A 137 -17.65 2.54 -2.29
C VAL A 137 -18.13 3.61 -1.32
N ARG A 138 -18.65 4.70 -1.88
CA ARG A 138 -19.47 5.66 -1.13
C ARG A 138 -20.46 6.33 -2.07
N GLU A 139 -21.39 7.07 -1.50
CA GLU A 139 -22.34 7.90 -2.23
C GLU A 139 -22.29 9.32 -1.68
N VAL A 140 -22.14 10.28 -2.57
CA VAL A 140 -22.08 11.72 -2.25
C VAL A 140 -23.05 12.42 -3.20
N ASP A 141 -24.01 13.15 -2.65
CA ASP A 141 -25.02 13.91 -3.42
C ASP A 141 -25.81 13.04 -4.44
N GLY A 142 -26.05 11.76 -4.09
CA GLY A 142 -26.72 10.79 -4.96
C GLY A 142 -25.81 10.18 -6.04
N GLU A 143 -24.55 10.54 -6.08
CA GLU A 143 -23.56 10.04 -7.02
C GLU A 143 -22.66 8.98 -6.39
N ARG A 144 -22.53 7.84 -7.06
CA ARG A 144 -21.68 6.74 -6.59
C ARG A 144 -20.23 6.93 -7.02
N GLU A 145 -19.34 6.77 -6.06
CA GLU A 145 -17.89 6.76 -6.22
C GLU A 145 -17.35 5.38 -5.82
N MET A 146 -16.33 4.87 -6.52
CA MET A 146 -15.74 3.55 -6.29
C MET A 146 -14.22 3.61 -6.39
N LEU A 147 -13.53 2.95 -5.46
CA LEU A 147 -12.07 2.76 -5.45
C LEU A 147 -11.75 1.28 -5.45
N CYS A 148 -10.90 0.83 -6.40
CA CYS A 148 -10.27 -0.48 -6.34
C CYS A 148 -8.81 -0.31 -5.88
N LEU A 149 -8.41 -1.09 -4.87
CA LEU A 149 -7.06 -1.08 -4.33
C LEU A 149 -6.32 -2.36 -4.72
N TYR A 150 -5.18 -2.24 -5.40
CA TYR A 150 -4.34 -3.37 -5.75
C TYR A 150 -2.87 -3.08 -5.43
N VAL A 151 -2.49 -3.36 -4.21
CA VAL A 151 -1.16 -3.08 -3.62
C VAL A 151 -0.82 -1.59 -3.71
N ASP A 152 -0.03 -1.19 -4.70
CA ASP A 152 0.39 0.19 -4.99
C ASP A 152 -0.48 0.87 -6.05
N ASP A 153 -1.27 0.11 -6.81
CA ASP A 153 -2.18 0.64 -7.83
C ASP A 153 -3.56 0.98 -7.24
N VAL A 154 -4.04 2.18 -7.51
CA VAL A 154 -5.38 2.64 -7.11
C VAL A 154 -6.17 3.05 -8.35
N LEU A 155 -7.38 2.48 -8.51
CA LEU A 155 -8.32 2.79 -9.59
C LEU A 155 -9.54 3.51 -9.01
N LEU A 156 -9.90 4.66 -9.59
CA LEU A 156 -11.05 5.47 -9.17
C LEU A 156 -12.07 5.63 -10.29
N LEU A 157 -13.32 5.31 -9.98
CA LEU A 157 -14.51 5.70 -10.74
C LEU A 157 -15.29 6.75 -9.93
N ALA A 158 -15.44 7.94 -10.48
CA ALA A 158 -16.23 9.02 -9.88
C ALA A 158 -16.76 9.98 -10.97
N PRO A 159 -17.77 10.81 -10.66
CA PRO A 159 -18.15 11.92 -11.53
C PRO A 159 -16.96 12.85 -11.78
N GLU A 160 -16.86 13.42 -12.99
CA GLU A 160 -15.75 14.29 -13.41
C GLU A 160 -15.44 15.39 -12.39
N HIS A 161 -16.47 16.08 -11.90
CA HIS A 161 -16.32 17.18 -10.94
C HIS A 161 -15.87 16.71 -9.53
N ARG A 162 -15.90 15.40 -9.26
CA ARG A 162 -15.51 14.81 -7.96
C ARG A 162 -14.11 14.19 -7.96
N LEU A 163 -13.55 13.88 -9.14
CA LEU A 163 -12.26 13.19 -9.27
C LEU A 163 -11.16 13.87 -8.43
N LYS A 164 -11.03 15.18 -8.58
CA LYS A 164 -10.00 15.93 -7.84
C LYS A 164 -10.14 15.78 -6.33
N ALA A 165 -11.34 15.94 -5.80
CA ALA A 165 -11.60 15.81 -4.35
C ALA A 165 -11.34 14.38 -3.84
N CYS A 166 -11.69 13.34 -4.62
CA CYS A 166 -11.39 11.95 -4.28
C CYS A 166 -9.89 11.69 -4.23
N TRP A 167 -9.12 12.21 -5.18
CA TRP A 167 -7.67 12.05 -5.19
C TRP A 167 -6.97 12.85 -4.08
N GLU A 168 -7.45 14.05 -3.76
CA GLU A 168 -6.94 14.83 -2.64
C GLU A 168 -7.06 14.06 -1.30
N GLU A 169 -8.10 13.24 -1.14
CA GLU A 169 -8.25 12.39 0.05
C GLU A 169 -7.16 11.31 0.13
N VAL A 170 -6.82 10.66 -0.98
CA VAL A 170 -5.71 9.69 -1.05
C VAL A 170 -4.37 10.40 -0.84
N LEU A 171 -4.12 11.48 -1.58
CA LEU A 171 -2.86 12.21 -1.58
C LEU A 171 -2.62 13.01 -0.28
N SER A 172 -3.66 13.21 0.55
CA SER A 172 -3.51 13.86 1.86
C SER A 172 -2.66 13.05 2.84
N GLU A 173 -2.55 11.73 2.66
CA GLU A 173 -1.78 10.84 3.54
C GLU A 173 -0.65 10.13 2.79
N PHE A 174 -0.84 9.82 1.50
CA PHE A 174 0.08 8.96 0.75
C PHE A 174 0.75 9.70 -0.41
N GLN A 175 2.04 9.41 -0.59
CA GLN A 175 2.79 9.85 -1.76
C GLN A 175 2.50 8.92 -2.94
N ALA A 176 2.10 9.49 -4.06
CA ALA A 176 1.76 8.74 -5.27
C ALA A 176 2.14 9.54 -6.53
N THR A 177 2.01 8.92 -7.69
CA THR A 177 2.07 9.61 -8.99
C THR A 177 0.88 10.56 -9.16
N ASP A 178 0.96 11.45 -10.12
CA ASP A 178 -0.22 12.22 -10.53
C ASP A 178 -1.28 11.26 -11.11
N PRO A 179 -2.58 11.49 -10.80
CA PRO A 179 -3.66 10.70 -11.37
C PRO A 179 -3.73 10.89 -12.88
N GLU A 180 -3.95 9.80 -13.60
CA GLU A 180 -4.09 9.81 -15.06
C GLU A 180 -5.32 9.03 -15.52
N VAL A 181 -5.80 9.30 -16.74
CA VAL A 181 -6.89 8.54 -17.35
C VAL A 181 -6.45 7.09 -17.49
N CYS A 182 -7.23 6.17 -16.90
CA CYS A 182 -6.89 4.76 -16.90
C CYS A 182 -7.24 4.12 -18.24
N THR A 183 -6.23 3.66 -18.97
CA THR A 183 -6.37 2.90 -20.21
C THR A 183 -6.13 1.40 -20.03
N GLU A 184 -5.41 1.03 -18.97
CA GLU A 184 -5.16 -0.36 -18.58
C GLU A 184 -4.97 -0.45 -17.08
N TYR A 185 -5.57 -1.45 -16.43
CA TYR A 185 -5.43 -1.71 -15.00
C TYR A 185 -5.31 -3.20 -14.73
N ILE A 186 -4.23 -3.63 -14.07
CA ILE A 186 -3.88 -5.04 -13.78
C ILE A 186 -4.11 -5.99 -14.96
N GLY A 187 -3.68 -5.57 -16.17
CA GLY A 187 -3.81 -6.35 -17.40
C GLY A 187 -5.19 -6.32 -18.06
N VAL A 188 -6.12 -5.51 -17.55
CA VAL A 188 -7.44 -5.27 -18.16
C VAL A 188 -7.42 -3.93 -18.88
N ARG A 189 -7.70 -3.92 -20.18
CA ARG A 189 -7.76 -2.69 -20.99
C ARG A 189 -9.15 -2.08 -20.96
N PHE A 190 -9.17 -0.77 -20.82
CA PHE A 190 -10.37 0.03 -20.98
C PHE A 190 -10.59 0.32 -22.48
N PRO A 191 -11.84 0.27 -22.96
CA PRO A 191 -12.16 0.56 -24.35
C PRO A 191 -11.95 2.04 -24.70
#